data_e5201fc07eddd0a06b698dd58802ece0
#
_entry.id   e5201fc07eddd0a06b698dd58802ece0
#
_cell.length_a   1.000
_cell.length_b   1.000
_cell.length_c   1.000
_cell.angle_alpha   90.00
_cell.angle_beta   90.00
_cell.angle_gamma   90.00
#
_symmetry.space_group_name_H-M   'P 1'
#
loop_
_entity.id
_entity.type
_entity.pdbx_description
1 polymer ?
#
loop_
_entity_poly.entity_id
_entity_poly.type
_entity_poly.pdbx_seq_one_letter_code
_entity_poly.pdbx_strand_id
1 'polypeptide(L)'
;MEPTADHDDNIAQSPSTRANAAADDGGPLHPWMPVTFASRSPGSRVFPSAVVHGDSLYIFGGHDGGVYRNDLLVFNLETRVWLLDLELTGGGPSPRDAHAAVVHDEWMYVFGGYDSKRYLNDFHRFHFDDLAWSSVPVGGGAPSPRGGHTAVVHAGEMLVFGGCDGWNYFNDLYARAAPPTQAARTAAILFSPTLSHSLSQVQVQL
;
A
#
# COMPACT_ATOMS: atom_id res chain seq x y z
N MET A 1 -30.66 -58.13 -3.19
CA MET A 1 -30.31 -57.88 -4.58
C MET A 1 -30.33 -56.38 -4.80
N GLU A 2 -29.20 -55.75 -4.57
CA GLU A 2 -29.02 -54.34 -4.87
C GLU A 2 -28.46 -54.17 -6.26
N PRO A 3 -28.87 -53.18 -7.03
CA PRO A 3 -28.14 -52.79 -8.22
C PRO A 3 -27.12 -51.69 -7.90
N THR A 4 -25.87 -52.00 -8.17
CA THR A 4 -24.74 -51.09 -8.17
C THR A 4 -24.91 -50.08 -9.31
N ALA A 5 -24.86 -48.78 -8.98
CA ALA A 5 -24.80 -47.71 -9.95
C ALA A 5 -23.33 -47.44 -10.28
N ASP A 6 -22.92 -47.72 -11.50
CA ASP A 6 -21.66 -47.30 -12.08
C ASP A 6 -21.71 -45.78 -12.34
N HIS A 7 -20.81 -45.05 -11.72
CA HIS A 7 -20.53 -43.65 -12.03
C HIS A 7 -19.39 -43.61 -13.04
N ASP A 8 -19.75 -43.43 -14.30
CA ASP A 8 -18.80 -43.10 -15.35
C ASP A 8 -18.39 -41.62 -15.24
N ASP A 9 -17.26 -41.39 -14.60
CA ASP A 9 -16.57 -40.08 -14.61
C ASP A 9 -15.82 -39.93 -15.95
N ASN A 10 -16.52 -39.41 -16.95
CA ASN A 10 -15.91 -38.98 -18.20
C ASN A 10 -15.39 -37.55 -18.07
N ILE A 11 -14.21 -37.39 -17.46
CA ILE A 11 -13.49 -36.10 -17.43
C ILE A 11 -12.83 -35.93 -18.80
N ALA A 12 -13.46 -35.09 -19.62
CA ALA A 12 -12.89 -34.62 -20.88
C ALA A 12 -11.57 -33.90 -20.62
N GLN A 13 -10.46 -34.51 -21.02
CA GLN A 13 -9.15 -33.89 -21.01
C GLN A 13 -9.08 -32.79 -22.05
N SER A 14 -9.00 -31.55 -21.60
CA SER A 14 -8.65 -30.40 -22.43
C SER A 14 -7.25 -30.57 -23.02
N PRO A 15 -7.01 -30.20 -24.28
CA PRO A 15 -5.68 -30.32 -24.87
C PRO A 15 -4.70 -29.39 -24.18
N SER A 16 -3.70 -29.98 -23.56
CA SER A 16 -2.53 -29.31 -22.99
C SER A 16 -1.82 -28.52 -24.09
N THR A 17 -2.01 -27.21 -24.11
CA THR A 17 -1.12 -26.29 -24.82
C THR A 17 0.25 -26.39 -24.14
N ARG A 18 1.18 -27.07 -24.77
CA ARG A 18 2.62 -26.99 -24.44
C ARG A 18 3.03 -25.53 -24.55
N ALA A 19 3.11 -24.85 -23.39
CA ALA A 19 3.89 -23.64 -23.28
C ALA A 19 5.33 -24.04 -23.63
N ASN A 20 5.91 -23.41 -24.65
CA ASN A 20 7.34 -23.45 -24.89
C ASN A 20 8.03 -23.01 -23.60
N ALA A 21 8.61 -23.96 -22.89
CA ALA A 21 9.58 -23.65 -21.87
C ALA A 21 10.73 -22.91 -22.60
N ALA A 22 10.80 -21.59 -22.39
CA ALA A 22 12.02 -20.87 -22.69
C ALA A 22 13.14 -21.65 -21.97
N ALA A 23 14.14 -22.05 -22.72
CA ALA A 23 15.30 -22.71 -22.14
C ALA A 23 15.84 -21.76 -21.07
N ASP A 24 15.90 -22.24 -19.83
CA ASP A 24 16.67 -21.61 -18.77
C ASP A 24 18.09 -21.50 -19.34
N ASP A 25 18.56 -20.30 -19.58
CA ASP A 25 19.87 -20.02 -20.18
C ASP A 25 21.03 -20.38 -19.24
N GLY A 26 20.76 -21.08 -18.14
CA GLY A 26 21.77 -21.59 -17.21
C GLY A 26 22.57 -20.49 -16.52
N GLY A 27 22.07 -19.25 -16.51
CA GLY A 27 22.66 -18.17 -15.73
C GLY A 27 22.71 -18.55 -14.25
N PRO A 28 23.65 -18.00 -13.47
CA PRO A 28 23.74 -18.31 -12.05
C PRO A 28 22.45 -17.96 -11.36
N LEU A 29 21.82 -18.95 -10.70
CA LEU A 29 20.68 -18.73 -9.82
C LEU A 29 21.09 -17.67 -8.79
N HIS A 30 20.35 -16.58 -8.70
CA HIS A 30 20.54 -15.57 -7.66
C HIS A 30 19.89 -16.07 -6.36
N PRO A 31 20.66 -16.63 -5.41
CA PRO A 31 20.10 -17.18 -4.20
C PRO A 31 19.53 -16.06 -3.32
N TRP A 32 18.48 -16.37 -2.57
CA TRP A 32 18.02 -15.51 -1.50
C TRP A 32 19.14 -15.39 -0.45
N MET A 33 19.53 -14.17 -0.14
CA MET A 33 20.55 -13.87 0.86
C MET A 33 19.94 -13.12 2.03
N PRO A 34 20.21 -13.54 3.30
CA PRO A 34 19.80 -12.75 4.46
C PRO A 34 20.48 -11.38 4.41
N VAL A 35 19.70 -10.33 4.64
CA VAL A 35 20.24 -8.98 4.81
C VAL A 35 20.78 -8.85 6.23
N THR A 36 22.08 -8.61 6.35
CA THR A 36 22.72 -8.30 7.63
C THR A 36 22.61 -6.80 7.91
N PHE A 37 22.39 -6.44 9.17
CA PHE A 37 22.30 -5.06 9.62
C PHE A 37 23.10 -4.83 10.90
N ALA A 38 23.57 -3.59 11.08
CA ALA A 38 24.46 -3.23 12.17
C ALA A 38 23.70 -2.71 13.42
N SER A 39 22.41 -2.49 13.31
CA SER A 39 21.56 -1.95 14.38
C SER A 39 20.73 -3.03 15.06
N ARG A 40 20.03 -2.67 16.13
CA ARG A 40 19.04 -3.54 16.77
C ARG A 40 17.93 -3.90 15.77
N SER A 41 17.58 -5.18 15.70
CA SER A 41 16.46 -5.67 14.90
C SER A 41 15.11 -5.26 15.52
N PRO A 42 14.13 -4.87 14.71
CA PRO A 42 12.75 -4.77 15.20
C PRO A 42 12.22 -6.16 15.59
N GLY A 43 11.15 -6.17 16.39
CA GLY A 43 10.45 -7.41 16.72
C GLY A 43 9.82 -8.09 15.51
N SER A 44 9.64 -9.41 15.60
CA SER A 44 8.93 -10.19 14.58
C SER A 44 7.50 -9.70 14.41
N ARG A 45 6.97 -9.80 13.20
CA ARG A 45 5.58 -9.44 12.89
C ARG A 45 5.07 -10.15 11.65
N VAL A 46 3.77 -10.34 11.58
CA VAL A 46 3.05 -10.86 10.41
C VAL A 46 2.08 -9.80 9.88
N PHE A 47 1.81 -9.88 8.59
CA PHE A 47 0.89 -8.98 7.88
C PHE A 47 1.17 -7.46 8.01
N PRO A 48 2.44 -7.01 8.15
CA PRO A 48 2.73 -5.60 7.97
C PRO A 48 2.61 -5.24 6.49
N SER A 49 2.52 -3.94 6.20
CA SER A 49 2.81 -3.44 4.86
C SER A 49 4.26 -2.95 4.77
N ALA A 50 4.83 -2.98 3.57
CA ALA A 50 6.16 -2.48 3.30
C ALA A 50 6.18 -1.69 2.00
N VAL A 51 6.83 -0.53 2.02
CA VAL A 51 7.03 0.33 0.85
C VAL A 51 8.44 0.88 0.83
N VAL A 52 8.92 1.26 -0.35
CA VAL A 52 10.21 1.92 -0.52
C VAL A 52 9.98 3.36 -0.97
N HIS A 53 10.68 4.31 -0.35
CA HIS A 53 10.78 5.69 -0.79
C HIS A 53 12.21 6.18 -0.59
N GLY A 54 12.82 6.71 -1.67
CA GLY A 54 14.26 7.00 -1.68
C GLY A 54 15.07 5.77 -1.29
N ASP A 55 16.07 5.94 -0.45
CA ASP A 55 16.95 4.86 0.02
C ASP A 55 16.43 4.19 1.31
N SER A 56 15.14 4.25 1.55
CA SER A 56 14.56 3.73 2.79
C SER A 56 13.37 2.81 2.53
N LEU A 57 13.37 1.69 3.26
CA LEU A 57 12.26 0.76 3.37
C LEU A 57 11.44 1.12 4.61
N TYR A 58 10.17 1.40 4.42
CA TYR A 58 9.20 1.73 5.47
C TYR A 58 8.30 0.53 5.71
N ILE A 59 8.19 0.08 6.97
CA ILE A 59 7.31 -1.03 7.37
C ILE A 59 6.34 -0.50 8.42
N PHE A 60 5.05 -0.63 8.15
CA PHE A 60 3.99 -0.16 9.02
C PHE A 60 3.15 -1.30 9.58
N GLY A 61 2.83 -1.25 10.87
CA GLY A 61 1.85 -2.10 11.52
C GLY A 61 2.22 -3.59 11.57
N GLY A 62 1.21 -4.44 11.38
CA GLY A 62 1.32 -5.88 11.58
C GLY A 62 1.04 -6.30 13.04
N HIS A 63 1.17 -7.59 13.35
CA HIS A 63 1.05 -8.09 14.72
C HIS A 63 2.07 -9.20 14.99
N ASP A 64 2.39 -9.44 16.26
CA ASP A 64 3.35 -10.47 16.74
C ASP A 64 2.68 -11.71 17.36
N GLY A 65 1.39 -11.89 17.09
CA GLY A 65 0.57 -12.95 17.68
C GLY A 65 -0.16 -12.53 18.96
N GLY A 66 0.22 -11.41 19.57
CA GLY A 66 -0.40 -10.88 20.79
C GLY A 66 -0.82 -9.41 20.67
N VAL A 67 -0.02 -8.60 20.01
CA VAL A 67 -0.21 -7.15 19.95
C VAL A 67 -0.24 -6.67 18.51
N TYR A 68 -1.31 -5.98 18.15
CA TYR A 68 -1.39 -5.21 16.89
C TYR A 68 -0.54 -3.96 17.03
N ARG A 69 0.16 -3.62 15.97
CA ARG A 69 1.13 -2.53 15.93
C ARG A 69 0.63 -1.38 15.06
N ASN A 70 1.08 -0.15 15.40
CA ASN A 70 0.93 1.04 14.57
C ASN A 70 2.24 1.83 14.50
N ASP A 71 3.35 1.19 14.86
CA ASP A 71 4.67 1.74 14.68
C ASP A 71 5.07 1.78 13.20
N LEU A 72 5.90 2.74 12.86
CA LEU A 72 6.56 2.85 11.57
C LEU A 72 8.04 2.57 11.77
N LEU A 73 8.49 1.48 11.17
CA LEU A 73 9.89 1.10 11.16
C LEU A 73 10.53 1.56 9.86
N VAL A 74 11.71 2.11 9.93
CA VAL A 74 12.46 2.55 8.75
C VAL A 74 13.80 1.85 8.71
N PHE A 75 14.11 1.23 7.59
CA PHE A 75 15.40 0.62 7.32
C PHE A 75 16.09 1.35 6.18
N ASN A 76 17.25 1.94 6.47
CA ASN A 76 18.04 2.56 5.43
C ASN A 76 18.77 1.48 4.62
N LEU A 77 18.51 1.43 3.33
CA LEU A 77 18.97 0.38 2.41
C LEU A 77 20.46 0.48 2.10
N GLU A 78 21.05 1.68 2.17
CA GLU A 78 22.47 1.91 1.93
C GLU A 78 23.30 1.56 3.17
N THR A 79 22.97 2.18 4.31
CA THR A 79 23.71 2.01 5.57
C THR A 79 23.36 0.73 6.29
N ARG A 80 22.27 0.06 5.94
CA ARG A 80 21.73 -1.16 6.57
C ARG A 80 21.45 -1.00 8.06
N VAL A 81 20.88 0.17 8.41
CA VAL A 81 20.54 0.52 9.79
C VAL A 81 19.03 0.67 9.94
N TRP A 82 18.47 0.09 11.00
CA TRP A 82 17.10 0.35 11.43
C TRP A 82 17.03 1.63 12.23
N LEU A 83 16.08 2.50 11.87
CA LEU A 83 15.69 3.69 12.61
C LEU A 83 14.38 3.34 13.34
N LEU A 84 14.47 3.03 14.63
CA LEU A 84 13.33 2.48 15.40
C LEU A 84 12.62 3.55 16.25
N ASP A 85 13.30 4.63 16.59
CA ASP A 85 12.82 5.65 17.51
C ASP A 85 12.56 6.97 16.77
N LEU A 86 11.67 6.90 15.76
CA LEU A 86 11.27 8.09 15.00
C LEU A 86 10.20 8.87 15.77
N GLU A 87 10.41 10.16 15.92
CA GLU A 87 9.40 11.07 16.44
C GLU A 87 8.40 11.41 15.33
N LEU A 88 7.28 10.69 15.32
CA LEU A 88 6.21 10.89 14.36
C LEU A 88 5.20 11.90 14.90
N THR A 89 4.71 12.77 14.02
CA THR A 89 3.69 13.76 14.36
C THR A 89 2.34 13.45 13.70
N GLY A 90 1.29 14.14 14.13
CA GLY A 90 -0.06 13.98 13.59
C GLY A 90 -0.80 12.72 14.10
N GLY A 91 -2.03 12.55 13.62
CA GLY A 91 -2.89 11.42 13.97
C GLY A 91 -2.69 10.25 13.02
N GLY A 92 -1.86 9.28 13.41
CA GLY A 92 -1.63 8.06 12.64
C GLY A 92 -2.78 7.06 12.70
N PRO A 93 -2.72 6.00 11.87
CA PRO A 93 -3.68 4.90 11.94
C PRO A 93 -3.67 4.18 13.28
N SER A 94 -4.80 3.60 13.68
CA SER A 94 -4.85 2.67 14.83
C SER A 94 -3.94 1.45 14.59
N PRO A 95 -3.53 0.73 15.65
CA PRO A 95 -2.84 -0.55 15.50
C PRO A 95 -3.63 -1.51 14.62
N ARG A 96 -2.96 -2.09 13.61
CA ARG A 96 -3.62 -2.92 12.59
C ARG A 96 -2.67 -3.83 11.85
N ASP A 97 -3.24 -4.86 11.25
CA ASP A 97 -2.58 -5.73 10.27
C ASP A 97 -3.39 -5.85 8.98
N ALA A 98 -2.89 -6.62 8.04
CA ALA A 98 -3.56 -6.97 6.77
C ALA A 98 -4.10 -5.75 5.99
N HIS A 99 -3.61 -4.55 6.26
CA HIS A 99 -3.83 -3.34 5.49
C HIS A 99 -2.93 -3.33 4.24
N ALA A 100 -3.22 -2.46 3.29
CA ALA A 100 -2.32 -2.20 2.17
C ALA A 100 -1.69 -0.82 2.29
N ALA A 101 -0.41 -0.71 1.89
CA ALA A 101 0.27 0.58 1.75
C ALA A 101 0.84 0.73 0.35
N VAL A 102 0.80 1.96 -0.16
CA VAL A 102 1.37 2.35 -1.45
C VAL A 102 2.07 3.69 -1.33
N VAL A 103 3.03 3.95 -2.23
CA VAL A 103 3.70 5.25 -2.32
C VAL A 103 3.18 5.98 -3.56
N HIS A 104 2.90 7.26 -3.40
CA HIS A 104 2.70 8.19 -4.50
C HIS A 104 3.32 9.53 -4.13
N ASP A 105 4.29 9.96 -4.92
CA ASP A 105 5.13 11.13 -4.66
C ASP A 105 5.73 11.07 -3.24
N GLU A 106 5.63 12.14 -2.47
CA GLU A 106 6.17 12.28 -1.11
C GLU A 106 5.28 11.66 -0.02
N TRP A 107 4.33 10.79 -0.40
CA TRP A 107 3.36 10.23 0.53
C TRP A 107 3.29 8.70 0.48
N MET A 108 3.29 8.09 1.66
CA MET A 108 2.78 6.72 1.83
C MET A 108 1.29 6.79 2.18
N TYR A 109 0.49 6.00 1.49
CA TYR A 109 -0.95 5.86 1.76
C TYR A 109 -1.23 4.50 2.37
N VAL A 110 -2.07 4.47 3.42
CA VAL A 110 -2.49 3.25 4.12
C VAL A 110 -4.00 3.15 4.09
N PHE A 111 -4.53 2.02 3.65
CA PHE A 111 -5.96 1.76 3.56
C PHE A 111 -6.35 0.46 4.27
N GLY A 112 -7.45 0.51 5.04
CA GLY A 112 -8.11 -0.66 5.60
C GLY A 112 -7.28 -1.45 6.59
N GLY A 113 -7.47 -2.77 6.59
CA GLY A 113 -6.85 -3.71 7.52
C GLY A 113 -7.80 -4.18 8.62
N TYR A 114 -7.24 -4.77 9.66
CA TYR A 114 -7.97 -5.29 10.81
C TYR A 114 -7.30 -4.85 12.13
N ASP A 115 -8.09 -4.37 13.10
CA ASP A 115 -7.60 -3.78 14.36
C ASP A 115 -7.80 -4.66 15.59
N SER A 116 -7.92 -5.96 15.40
CA SER A 116 -8.30 -6.98 16.40
C SER A 116 -9.80 -7.05 16.74
N LYS A 117 -10.59 -6.07 16.35
CA LYS A 117 -12.03 -5.99 16.66
C LYS A 117 -12.88 -5.96 15.39
N ARG A 118 -12.42 -5.27 14.36
CA ARG A 118 -13.16 -5.05 13.12
C ARG A 118 -12.25 -4.82 11.94
N TYR A 119 -12.76 -5.08 10.77
CA TYR A 119 -12.18 -4.64 9.52
C TYR A 119 -12.37 -3.14 9.35
N LEU A 120 -11.42 -2.49 8.68
CA LEU A 120 -11.33 -1.04 8.55
C LEU A 120 -11.49 -0.64 7.08
N ASN A 121 -11.98 0.56 6.85
CA ASN A 121 -11.99 1.23 5.53
C ASN A 121 -11.54 2.68 5.63
N ASP A 122 -10.88 3.04 6.72
CA ASP A 122 -10.25 4.34 6.88
C ASP A 122 -9.03 4.48 5.97
N PHE A 123 -8.68 5.71 5.66
CA PHE A 123 -7.62 6.04 4.75
C PHE A 123 -6.70 7.07 5.39
N HIS A 124 -5.43 6.76 5.46
CA HIS A 124 -4.40 7.61 6.06
C HIS A 124 -3.27 7.84 5.07
N ARG A 125 -2.53 8.92 5.31
CA ARG A 125 -1.29 9.19 4.58
C ARG A 125 -0.21 9.66 5.53
N PHE A 126 1.02 9.34 5.18
CA PHE A 126 2.24 9.73 5.87
C PHE A 126 3.12 10.53 4.92
N HIS A 127 3.57 11.71 5.33
CA HIS A 127 4.52 12.54 4.58
C HIS A 127 5.94 12.18 4.99
N PHE A 128 6.75 11.81 4.01
CA PHE A 128 8.08 11.28 4.31
C PHE A 128 9.03 12.35 4.89
N ASP A 129 9.01 13.58 4.37
CA ASP A 129 9.89 14.64 4.85
C ASP A 129 9.46 15.21 6.20
N ASP A 130 8.16 15.40 6.42
CA ASP A 130 7.64 15.99 7.68
C ASP A 130 7.52 14.94 8.79
N LEU A 131 7.69 13.66 8.50
CA LEU A 131 7.43 12.52 9.39
C LEU A 131 6.04 12.61 10.05
N ALA A 132 5.05 13.00 9.26
CA ALA A 132 3.72 13.36 9.76
C ALA A 132 2.60 12.52 9.15
N TRP A 133 1.74 11.99 10.02
CA TRP A 133 0.51 11.32 9.64
C TRP A 133 -0.66 12.30 9.50
N SER A 134 -1.54 12.01 8.57
CA SER A 134 -2.85 12.67 8.47
C SER A 134 -3.91 11.70 7.94
N SER A 135 -5.15 11.85 8.42
CA SER A 135 -6.28 11.11 7.86
C SER A 135 -6.72 11.73 6.54
N VAL A 136 -7.18 10.89 5.62
CA VAL A 136 -7.74 11.30 4.34
C VAL A 136 -9.22 10.94 4.34
N PRO A 137 -10.14 11.89 4.11
CA PRO A 137 -11.56 11.58 4.02
C PRO A 137 -11.85 10.51 2.96
N VAL A 138 -12.56 9.47 3.33
CA VAL A 138 -12.80 8.32 2.44
C VAL A 138 -13.79 8.66 1.34
N GLY A 139 -14.79 9.47 1.64
CA GLY A 139 -15.84 9.88 0.69
C GLY A 139 -16.88 8.78 0.41
N GLY A 140 -17.88 9.11 -0.40
CA GLY A 140 -18.87 8.16 -0.86
C GLY A 140 -18.33 7.21 -1.92
N GLY A 141 -18.86 5.98 -1.97
CA GLY A 141 -18.44 4.97 -2.96
C GLY A 141 -17.10 4.29 -2.66
N ALA A 142 -16.56 4.44 -1.46
CA ALA A 142 -15.34 3.75 -1.06
C ALA A 142 -15.55 2.24 -0.86
N PRO A 143 -14.48 1.44 -0.92
CA PRO A 143 -14.54 0.03 -0.57
C PRO A 143 -15.13 -0.17 0.83
N SER A 144 -15.89 -1.24 1.03
CA SER A 144 -16.32 -1.69 2.37
C SER A 144 -15.10 -1.98 3.25
N PRO A 145 -15.26 -2.01 4.60
CA PRO A 145 -14.19 -2.42 5.51
C PRO A 145 -13.61 -3.77 5.11
N ARG A 146 -12.28 -3.86 4.99
CA ARG A 146 -11.58 -5.06 4.50
C ARG A 146 -10.14 -5.16 4.95
N GLY A 147 -9.64 -6.40 5.00
CA GLY A 147 -8.23 -6.72 5.18
C GLY A 147 -7.78 -7.75 4.14
N GLY A 148 -6.47 -7.95 3.99
CA GLY A 148 -5.91 -8.91 3.03
C GLY A 148 -6.12 -8.54 1.56
N HIS A 149 -6.54 -7.32 1.26
CA HIS A 149 -6.59 -6.77 -0.09
C HIS A 149 -5.20 -6.39 -0.58
N THR A 150 -5.07 -6.19 -1.88
CA THR A 150 -3.86 -5.61 -2.47
C THR A 150 -4.12 -4.20 -2.97
N ALA A 151 -3.07 -3.39 -3.02
CA ALA A 151 -3.14 -2.05 -3.59
C ALA A 151 -1.89 -1.74 -4.42
N VAL A 152 -2.07 -0.92 -5.45
CA VAL A 152 -1.00 -0.39 -6.29
C VAL A 152 -1.34 1.04 -6.69
N VAL A 153 -0.33 1.80 -7.12
CA VAL A 153 -0.54 3.11 -7.74
C VAL A 153 -0.24 3.02 -9.22
N HIS A 154 -1.12 3.56 -10.03
CA HIS A 154 -0.94 3.73 -11.47
C HIS A 154 -1.52 5.06 -11.93
N ALA A 155 -0.76 5.83 -12.71
CA ALA A 155 -1.18 7.11 -13.29
C ALA A 155 -1.82 8.09 -12.28
N GLY A 156 -1.31 8.14 -11.05
CA GLY A 156 -1.84 9.01 -9.99
C GLY A 156 -3.13 8.51 -9.33
N GLU A 157 -3.52 7.27 -9.59
CA GLU A 157 -4.65 6.62 -8.93
C GLU A 157 -4.17 5.44 -8.07
N MET A 158 -4.68 5.34 -6.85
CA MET A 158 -4.57 4.15 -6.02
C MET A 158 -5.66 3.17 -6.42
N LEU A 159 -5.26 1.97 -6.79
CA LEU A 159 -6.14 0.84 -7.12
C LEU A 159 -6.14 -0.14 -5.95
N VAL A 160 -7.33 -0.57 -5.51
CA VAL A 160 -7.52 -1.53 -4.42
C VAL A 160 -8.34 -2.70 -4.94
N PHE A 161 -7.84 -3.92 -4.79
CA PHE A 161 -8.51 -5.12 -5.25
C PHE A 161 -8.71 -6.15 -4.13
N GLY A 162 -9.91 -6.69 -4.05
CA GLY A 162 -10.24 -7.88 -3.27
C GLY A 162 -10.16 -7.71 -1.76
N GLY A 163 -9.66 -8.71 -1.07
CA GLY A 163 -9.64 -8.80 0.39
C GLY A 163 -10.90 -9.47 0.95
N CYS A 164 -11.08 -9.36 2.26
CA CYS A 164 -12.26 -9.93 2.95
C CYS A 164 -12.67 -9.06 4.15
N ASP A 165 -13.90 -9.27 4.64
CA ASP A 165 -14.45 -8.65 5.85
C ASP A 165 -14.64 -9.68 7.01
N GLY A 166 -14.07 -10.88 6.84
CA GLY A 166 -14.21 -12.00 7.76
C GLY A 166 -15.34 -12.97 7.40
N TRP A 167 -16.28 -12.56 6.54
CA TRP A 167 -17.40 -13.38 6.08
C TRP A 167 -17.38 -13.55 4.55
N ASN A 168 -17.10 -12.45 3.85
CA ASN A 168 -17.12 -12.38 2.41
C ASN A 168 -15.71 -12.17 1.86
N TYR A 169 -15.38 -12.84 0.77
CA TYR A 169 -14.22 -12.55 -0.06
C TYR A 169 -14.66 -11.66 -1.23
N PHE A 170 -13.90 -10.59 -1.46
CA PHE A 170 -14.24 -9.60 -2.48
C PHE A 170 -13.46 -9.85 -3.78
N ASN A 171 -14.09 -9.56 -4.91
CA ASN A 171 -13.48 -9.59 -6.25
C ASN A 171 -13.65 -8.25 -6.99
N ASP A 172 -13.95 -7.20 -6.24
CA ASP A 172 -14.14 -5.85 -6.74
C ASP A 172 -12.80 -5.11 -6.90
N LEU A 173 -12.77 -4.17 -7.81
CA LEU A 173 -11.66 -3.26 -8.05
C LEU A 173 -12.15 -1.82 -7.86
N TYR A 174 -11.49 -1.09 -6.99
CA TYR A 174 -11.73 0.33 -6.74
C TYR A 174 -10.54 1.15 -7.20
N ALA A 175 -10.83 2.32 -7.77
CA ALA A 175 -9.84 3.32 -8.12
C ALA A 175 -10.13 4.63 -7.37
N ARG A 176 -9.09 5.27 -6.89
CA ARG A 176 -9.17 6.58 -6.24
C ARG A 176 -7.99 7.44 -6.69
N ALA A 177 -8.29 8.62 -7.23
CA ALA A 177 -7.24 9.60 -7.48
C ALA A 177 -6.50 9.94 -6.19
N ALA A 178 -5.17 9.87 -6.21
CA ALA A 178 -4.34 10.37 -5.13
C ALA A 178 -4.55 11.89 -4.99
N PRO A 179 -4.55 12.42 -3.77
CA PRO A 179 -4.63 13.87 -3.60
C PRO A 179 -3.51 14.56 -4.38
N PRO A 180 -3.78 15.71 -5.02
CA PRO A 180 -2.76 16.41 -5.81
C PRO A 180 -1.56 16.77 -4.93
N THR A 181 -0.37 16.62 -5.49
CA THR A 181 0.90 16.95 -4.82
C THR A 181 1.00 18.41 -4.47
N GLN A 182 1.90 18.76 -3.54
CA GLN A 182 2.22 20.15 -3.22
C GLN A 182 2.63 20.91 -4.49
N ALA A 183 3.46 20.29 -5.35
CA ALA A 183 3.89 20.88 -6.62
C ALA A 183 2.71 21.14 -7.57
N ALA A 184 1.80 20.18 -7.71
CA ALA A 184 0.59 20.33 -8.52
C ALA A 184 -0.36 21.40 -7.96
N ARG A 185 -0.49 21.50 -6.63
CA ARG A 185 -1.26 22.56 -5.98
C ARG A 185 -0.64 23.94 -6.20
N THR A 186 0.68 24.05 -6.07
CA THR A 186 1.41 25.30 -6.32
C THR A 186 1.29 25.71 -7.78
N ALA A 187 1.45 24.78 -8.72
CA ALA A 187 1.24 25.04 -10.13
C ALA A 187 -0.20 25.49 -10.44
N ALA A 188 -1.21 24.83 -9.88
CA ALA A 188 -2.60 25.20 -10.05
C ALA A 188 -2.92 26.60 -9.51
N ILE A 189 -2.27 27.02 -8.42
CA ILE A 189 -2.40 28.38 -7.87
C ILE A 189 -1.71 29.38 -8.80
N LEU A 190 -0.51 29.08 -9.28
CA LEU A 190 0.26 30.00 -10.17
C LEU A 190 -0.39 30.16 -11.54
N PHE A 191 -1.08 29.14 -12.05
CA PHE A 191 -1.80 29.16 -13.32
C PHE A 191 -3.29 29.40 -13.19
N SER A 192 -3.79 29.78 -12.00
CA SER A 192 -5.20 30.13 -11.82
C SER A 192 -5.52 31.45 -12.54
N PRO A 193 -6.53 31.48 -13.43
CA PRO A 193 -6.86 32.69 -14.20
C PRO A 193 -7.27 33.88 -13.35
N THR A 194 -7.63 33.68 -12.07
CA THR A 194 -7.95 34.76 -11.12
C THR A 194 -6.73 35.55 -10.64
N LEU A 195 -5.51 34.97 -10.69
CA LEU A 195 -4.28 35.68 -10.31
C LEU A 195 -3.66 36.47 -11.47
N SER A 196 -3.95 36.12 -12.73
CA SER A 196 -3.47 36.87 -13.89
C SER A 196 -4.11 38.25 -14.03
N HIS A 197 -5.31 38.45 -13.44
CA HIS A 197 -5.99 39.76 -13.44
C HIS A 197 -5.45 40.74 -12.39
N SER A 198 -4.82 40.25 -11.32
CA SER A 198 -4.28 41.13 -10.28
C SER A 198 -2.85 41.64 -10.58
N LEU A 199 -2.10 40.91 -11.43
CA LEU A 199 -0.74 41.35 -11.83
C LEU A 199 -0.73 42.35 -12.99
N SER A 200 -1.81 42.45 -13.78
CA SER A 200 -1.93 43.44 -14.84
C SER A 200 -2.34 44.86 -14.37
N GLN A 201 -2.74 45.00 -13.10
CA GLN A 201 -3.11 46.31 -12.53
C GLN A 201 -2.00 47.01 -11.75
N VAL A 202 -0.82 46.43 -11.61
CA VAL A 202 0.30 47.01 -10.85
C VAL A 202 1.30 47.78 -11.76
N GLN A 203 1.07 47.82 -13.06
CA GLN A 203 2.02 48.46 -14.01
C GLN A 203 1.46 49.69 -14.74
N VAL A 204 0.76 50.61 -14.08
CA VAL A 204 0.57 51.95 -14.60
C VAL A 204 0.51 52.95 -13.45
N GLN A 205 1.66 53.37 -12.93
CA GLN A 205 1.90 54.70 -12.34
C GLN A 205 3.43 54.92 -12.25
N LEU A 206 3.96 55.39 -13.35
CA LEU A 206 5.15 56.24 -13.40
C LEU A 206 4.83 57.45 -14.29
#